data_d84afe6f625d8d1a88d4d1bdacbbf882
#
_entry.id   d84afe6f625d8d1a88d4d1bdacbbf882
#
_cell.length_a   1.000
_cell.length_b   1.000
_cell.length_c   1.000
_cell.angle_alpha   90.00
_cell.angle_beta   90.00
_cell.angle_gamma   90.00
#
_symmetry.space_group_name_H-M   'P 1'
#
loop_
_entity.id
_entity.type
_entity.pdbx_description
1 polymer ?
#
loop_
_entity_poly.entity_id
_entity_poly.type
_entity_poly.pdbx_seq_one_letter_code
_entity_poly.pdbx_strand_id
1 'polypeptide(L)'
;MADRAIGDLFDFELVKAARAQLNYVLGVNPLRKSYVTGFGGDSARRIYSAIYSSERYPSLPPGILAEGPNQYQGWRYSRFFGKCYADTNTDWTVSEHAIYYNASLVFALALADGTAVIPAF
;
A
#
# COMPACT_ATOMS: atom_id res chain seq x y z
N MET A 1 11.86 -6.95 34.82
CA MET A 1 10.39 -7.04 34.58
C MET A 1 9.86 -5.83 33.81
N ALA A 2 10.25 -4.59 34.12
CA ALA A 2 9.78 -3.39 33.41
C ALA A 2 10.17 -3.38 31.92
N ASP A 3 11.40 -3.74 31.57
CA ASP A 3 11.87 -3.72 30.18
C ASP A 3 11.11 -4.68 29.25
N ARG A 4 10.72 -5.84 29.77
CA ARG A 4 9.93 -6.81 29.01
C ARG A 4 8.51 -6.29 28.73
N ALA A 5 7.89 -5.65 29.73
CA ALA A 5 6.56 -5.08 29.57
C ALA A 5 6.55 -3.90 28.57
N ILE A 6 7.62 -3.11 28.49
CA ILE A 6 7.79 -2.03 27.52
C ILE A 6 7.98 -2.61 26.11
N GLY A 7 8.79 -3.67 25.97
CA GLY A 7 8.96 -4.36 24.69
C GLY A 7 7.65 -4.94 24.16
N ASP A 8 6.91 -5.66 25.01
CA ASP A 8 5.62 -6.26 24.63
C ASP A 8 4.59 -5.18 24.22
N LEU A 9 4.57 -4.01 24.88
CA LEU A 9 3.69 -2.90 24.53
C LEU A 9 4.10 -2.25 23.21
N PHE A 10 5.39 -2.09 22.97
CA PHE A 10 5.94 -1.53 21.74
C PHE A 10 5.59 -2.43 20.53
N ASP A 11 5.76 -3.74 20.68
CA ASP A 11 5.41 -4.73 19.66
C ASP A 11 3.90 -4.69 19.35
N PHE A 12 3.05 -4.55 20.37
CA PHE A 12 1.60 -4.42 20.19
C PHE A 12 1.24 -3.16 19.38
N GLU A 13 1.81 -2.00 19.69
CA GLU A 13 1.54 -0.75 18.97
C GLU A 13 2.06 -0.80 17.53
N LEU A 14 3.19 -1.45 17.27
CA LEU A 14 3.69 -1.66 15.92
C LEU A 14 2.75 -2.55 15.08
N VAL A 15 2.30 -3.66 15.63
CA VAL A 15 1.33 -4.54 14.96
C VAL A 15 0.03 -3.81 14.67
N LYS A 16 -0.46 -3.02 15.62
CA LYS A 16 -1.66 -2.20 15.45
C LYS A 16 -1.48 -1.15 14.35
N ALA A 17 -0.33 -0.46 14.32
CA ALA A 17 0.00 0.50 13.28
C ALA A 17 0.10 -0.16 11.90
N ALA A 18 0.77 -1.31 11.80
CA ALA A 18 0.86 -2.08 10.57
C ALA A 18 -0.52 -2.47 10.03
N ARG A 19 -1.40 -2.99 10.89
CA ARG A 19 -2.79 -3.32 10.52
C ARG A 19 -3.59 -2.11 10.06
N ALA A 20 -3.41 -0.95 10.69
CA ALA A 20 -4.08 0.28 10.28
C ALA A 20 -3.62 0.72 8.87
N GLN A 21 -2.33 0.65 8.57
CA GLN A 21 -1.78 0.95 7.24
C GLN A 21 -2.26 -0.06 6.20
N LEU A 22 -2.26 -1.35 6.50
CA LEU A 22 -2.79 -2.39 5.63
C LEU A 22 -4.28 -2.18 5.32
N ASN A 23 -5.08 -1.87 6.33
CA ASN A 23 -6.49 -1.55 6.14
C ASN A 23 -6.66 -0.36 5.18
N TYR A 24 -5.86 0.70 5.34
CA TYR A 24 -5.90 1.85 4.46
C TYR A 24 -5.58 1.47 3.01
N VAL A 25 -4.47 0.79 2.75
CA VAL A 25 -4.08 0.43 1.38
C VAL A 25 -4.99 -0.62 0.75
N LEU A 26 -5.68 -1.43 1.56
CA LEU A 26 -6.62 -2.45 1.12
C LEU A 26 -8.08 -1.97 0.99
N GLY A 27 -8.34 -0.68 1.19
CA GLY A 27 -9.63 -0.07 0.87
C GLY A 27 -10.36 0.64 2.00
N VAL A 28 -9.85 0.62 3.23
CA VAL A 28 -10.40 1.43 4.34
C VAL A 28 -9.85 2.87 4.22
N ASN A 29 -10.20 3.52 3.13
CA ASN A 29 -9.75 4.86 2.75
C ASN A 29 -10.89 5.65 2.13
N PRO A 30 -10.72 6.97 1.87
CA PRO A 30 -11.78 7.82 1.34
C PRO A 30 -12.34 7.41 -0.03
N LEU A 31 -11.60 6.61 -0.82
CA LEU A 31 -12.04 6.10 -2.11
C LEU A 31 -12.67 4.71 -2.03
N ARG A 32 -12.56 4.03 -0.88
CA ARG A 32 -12.95 2.63 -0.71
C ARG A 32 -12.29 1.70 -1.74
N LYS A 33 -11.09 2.09 -2.18
CA LYS A 33 -10.34 1.41 -3.22
C LYS A 33 -9.07 0.77 -2.65
N SER A 34 -8.85 -0.49 -2.97
CA SER A 34 -7.56 -1.10 -2.69
C SER A 34 -6.51 -0.63 -3.71
N TYR A 35 -5.39 -0.16 -3.22
CA TYR A 35 -4.23 0.19 -4.06
C TYR A 35 -3.34 -1.01 -4.35
N VAL A 36 -3.71 -2.19 -3.84
CA VAL A 36 -3.00 -3.46 -4.08
C VAL A 36 -3.73 -4.24 -5.17
N THR A 37 -3.01 -4.58 -6.24
CA THR A 37 -3.60 -5.33 -7.35
C THR A 37 -4.11 -6.71 -6.91
N GLY A 38 -5.31 -7.09 -7.35
CA GLY A 38 -5.90 -8.40 -7.09
C GLY A 38 -6.39 -8.66 -5.66
N PHE A 39 -6.23 -7.70 -4.72
CA PHE A 39 -6.69 -7.83 -3.34
C PHE A 39 -7.66 -6.71 -2.98
N GLY A 40 -8.65 -7.03 -2.13
CA GLY A 40 -9.72 -6.11 -1.74
C GLY A 40 -10.87 -6.05 -2.75
N GLY A 41 -11.98 -5.41 -2.37
CA GLY A 41 -13.23 -5.40 -3.14
C GLY A 41 -13.18 -4.60 -4.44
N ASP A 42 -12.50 -3.48 -4.47
CA ASP A 42 -12.23 -2.65 -5.66
C ASP A 42 -10.72 -2.41 -5.76
N SER A 43 -10.00 -3.43 -6.22
CA SER A 43 -8.54 -3.39 -6.33
C SER A 43 -8.06 -2.58 -7.54
N ALA A 44 -6.85 -2.03 -7.45
CA ALA A 44 -6.17 -1.40 -8.57
C ALA A 44 -6.05 -2.37 -9.76
N ARG A 45 -6.43 -1.91 -10.93
CA ARG A 45 -6.47 -2.70 -12.18
C ARG A 45 -5.54 -2.17 -13.24
N ARG A 46 -5.11 -0.91 -13.11
CA ARG A 46 -4.23 -0.23 -14.05
C ARG A 46 -3.15 0.48 -13.26
N ILE A 47 -1.91 0.07 -13.49
CA ILE A 47 -0.75 0.72 -12.89
C ILE A 47 0.16 1.26 -13.98
N TYR A 48 0.83 2.36 -13.70
CA TYR A 48 1.90 2.83 -14.56
C TYR A 48 3.11 1.92 -14.39
N SER A 49 3.48 1.22 -15.46
CA SER A 49 4.59 0.28 -15.44
C SER A 49 5.13 0.05 -16.84
N ALA A 50 6.43 0.21 -17.02
CA ALA A 50 7.09 -0.13 -18.26
C ALA A 50 7.06 -1.64 -18.57
N ILE A 51 6.94 -2.47 -17.53
CA ILE A 51 6.91 -3.93 -17.65
C ILE A 51 5.51 -4.41 -18.02
N TYR A 52 4.50 -3.99 -17.24
CA TYR A 52 3.13 -4.54 -17.33
C TYR A 52 2.22 -3.78 -18.30
N SER A 53 2.70 -2.67 -18.86
CA SER A 53 1.98 -1.95 -19.93
C SER A 53 2.24 -2.52 -21.33
N SER A 54 3.15 -3.51 -21.45
CA SER A 54 3.48 -4.14 -22.71
C SER A 54 2.53 -5.29 -23.07
N GLU A 55 2.37 -5.58 -24.36
CA GLU A 55 1.58 -6.73 -24.84
C GLU A 55 2.06 -8.08 -24.28
N ARG A 56 3.32 -8.15 -23.84
CA ARG A 56 3.92 -9.34 -23.24
C ARG A 56 3.29 -9.74 -21.89
N TYR A 57 2.70 -8.78 -21.19
CA TYR A 57 2.06 -9.00 -19.87
C TYR A 57 0.65 -8.43 -19.88
N PRO A 58 -0.32 -9.15 -20.45
CA PRO A 58 -1.69 -8.64 -20.64
C PRO A 58 -2.47 -8.48 -19.34
N SER A 59 -1.97 -9.00 -18.23
CA SER A 59 -2.59 -8.88 -16.91
C SER A 59 -1.58 -8.54 -15.85
N LEU A 60 -1.99 -7.70 -14.89
CA LEU A 60 -1.21 -7.40 -13.71
C LEU A 60 -1.15 -8.61 -12.77
N PRO A 61 0.01 -8.99 -12.25
CA PRO A 61 0.07 -9.95 -11.16
C PRO A 61 -0.60 -9.36 -9.90
N PRO A 62 -1.23 -10.20 -9.07
CA PRO A 62 -1.76 -9.75 -7.79
C PRO A 62 -0.64 -9.39 -6.81
N GLY A 63 -0.92 -8.47 -5.88
CA GLY A 63 0.00 -8.13 -4.79
C GLY A 63 0.92 -6.94 -5.07
N ILE A 64 0.74 -6.21 -6.17
CA ILE A 64 1.51 -5.00 -6.43
C ILE A 64 0.81 -3.81 -5.79
N LEU A 65 1.53 -3.07 -4.95
CA LEU A 65 1.08 -1.80 -4.37
C LEU A 65 1.38 -0.66 -5.35
N ALA A 66 0.31 0.02 -5.79
CA ALA A 66 0.39 1.29 -6.51
C ALA A 66 0.61 2.46 -5.54
N GLU A 67 1.12 3.59 -6.04
CA GLU A 67 1.46 4.75 -5.23
C GLU A 67 0.28 5.27 -4.38
N GLY A 68 -0.88 5.48 -5.00
CA GLY A 68 -2.06 5.99 -4.30
C GLY A 68 -2.29 7.50 -4.49
N PRO A 69 -3.14 8.13 -3.66
CA PRO A 69 -3.48 9.54 -3.80
C PRO A 69 -2.28 10.46 -3.69
N ASN A 70 -2.13 11.35 -4.66
CA ASN A 70 -1.04 12.31 -4.71
C ASN A 70 -1.54 13.70 -5.07
N GLN A 71 -1.22 14.68 -4.23
CA GLN A 71 -1.62 16.08 -4.40
C GLN A 71 -0.68 16.89 -5.31
N TYR A 72 0.53 16.39 -5.62
CA TYR A 72 1.55 17.16 -6.36
C TYR A 72 1.14 17.49 -7.78
N GLN A 73 0.29 16.68 -8.39
CA GLN A 73 -0.24 16.96 -9.73
C GLN A 73 -1.47 17.89 -9.69
N GLY A 74 -1.67 18.59 -8.60
CA GLY A 74 -2.70 19.59 -8.40
C GLY A 74 -4.07 19.07 -8.78
N TRP A 75 -5.02 19.03 -7.97
CA TRP A 75 -6.48 18.90 -8.19
C TRP A 75 -6.98 18.14 -9.43
N ARG A 76 -6.09 17.41 -10.15
CA ARG A 76 -6.39 16.78 -11.45
C ARG A 76 -7.55 15.78 -11.36
N TYR A 77 -7.56 15.02 -10.27
CA TYR A 77 -8.57 13.98 -10.05
C TYR A 77 -9.56 14.35 -8.95
N SER A 78 -9.16 15.17 -7.99
CA SER A 78 -10.01 15.62 -6.91
C SER A 78 -9.39 16.82 -6.19
N ARG A 79 -10.26 17.73 -5.71
CA ARG A 79 -9.84 18.80 -4.79
C ARG A 79 -9.57 18.32 -3.36
N PHE A 80 -9.86 17.05 -3.07
CA PHE A 80 -9.61 16.43 -1.77
C PHE A 80 -8.38 15.53 -1.87
N PHE A 81 -7.35 15.80 -1.10
CA PHE A 81 -6.06 15.10 -1.17
C PHE A 81 -6.19 13.58 -1.11
N GLY A 82 -6.91 13.05 -0.13
CA GLY A 82 -7.13 11.61 0.00
C GLY A 82 -7.98 10.97 -1.09
N LYS A 83 -8.47 11.76 -2.07
CA LYS A 83 -9.22 11.30 -3.25
C LYS A 83 -8.54 11.65 -4.57
N CYS A 84 -7.37 12.28 -4.54
CA CYS A 84 -6.64 12.67 -5.73
C CYS A 84 -5.87 11.46 -6.32
N TYR A 85 -6.62 10.50 -6.86
CA TYR A 85 -6.14 9.23 -7.42
C TYR A 85 -6.91 8.87 -8.68
N ALA A 86 -6.25 8.25 -9.62
CA ALA A 86 -6.87 7.58 -10.76
C ALA A 86 -6.24 6.19 -10.96
N ASP A 87 -7.10 5.20 -11.22
CA ASP A 87 -6.68 3.86 -11.61
C ASP A 87 -6.34 3.88 -13.11
N THR A 88 -5.13 4.27 -13.45
CA THR A 88 -4.68 4.53 -14.83
C THR A 88 -3.25 4.05 -15.03
N ASN A 89 -2.93 3.66 -16.25
CA ASN A 89 -1.57 3.31 -16.67
C ASN A 89 -0.84 4.47 -17.38
N THR A 90 -1.41 5.68 -17.37
CA THR A 90 -0.85 6.85 -18.08
C THR A 90 -0.35 7.96 -17.17
N ASP A 91 -0.53 7.82 -15.86
CA ASP A 91 -0.11 8.82 -14.88
C ASP A 91 0.69 8.16 -13.75
N TRP A 92 2.01 8.23 -13.87
CA TRP A 92 2.94 7.66 -12.90
C TRP A 92 2.79 8.29 -11.49
N THR A 93 2.31 9.52 -11.41
CA THR A 93 2.23 10.27 -10.14
C THR A 93 1.20 9.75 -9.15
N VAL A 94 0.32 8.86 -9.57
CA VAL A 94 -0.74 8.28 -8.72
C VAL A 94 -0.82 6.76 -8.82
N SER A 95 -0.23 6.18 -9.86
CA SER A 95 -0.42 4.75 -10.15
C SER A 95 0.87 3.97 -10.39
N GLU A 96 2.04 4.61 -10.24
CA GLU A 96 3.32 3.90 -10.34
C GLU A 96 3.48 2.89 -9.21
N HIS A 97 4.21 1.84 -9.49
CA HIS A 97 4.68 0.89 -8.48
C HIS A 97 6.18 1.04 -8.29
N ALA A 98 6.66 0.90 -7.07
CA ALA A 98 8.08 0.94 -6.78
C ALA A 98 8.48 -0.15 -5.79
N ILE A 99 9.74 -0.58 -5.88
CA ILE A 99 10.27 -1.64 -5.01
C ILE A 99 10.17 -1.25 -3.54
N TYR A 100 10.43 0.00 -3.20
CA TYR A 100 10.47 0.44 -1.81
C TYR A 100 9.08 0.48 -1.15
N TYR A 101 7.99 0.87 -1.85
CA TYR A 101 6.66 0.74 -1.21
C TYR A 101 6.21 -0.72 -1.13
N ASN A 102 6.55 -1.54 -2.11
CA ASN A 102 6.24 -2.97 -2.06
C ASN A 102 7.03 -3.69 -0.96
N ALA A 103 8.29 -3.30 -0.71
CA ALA A 103 9.05 -3.79 0.44
C ALA A 103 8.38 -3.38 1.77
N SER A 104 7.90 -2.14 1.87
CA SER A 104 7.16 -1.67 3.05
C SER A 104 5.84 -2.43 3.25
N LEU A 105 5.12 -2.76 2.16
CA LEU A 105 3.92 -3.58 2.22
C LEU A 105 4.22 -4.98 2.77
N VAL A 106 5.27 -5.63 2.26
CA VAL A 106 5.70 -6.97 2.73
C VAL A 106 6.06 -6.92 4.21
N PHE A 107 6.79 -5.90 4.65
CA PHE A 107 7.13 -5.73 6.06
C PHE A 107 5.89 -5.53 6.95
N ALA A 108 4.96 -4.67 6.53
CA ALA A 108 3.71 -4.46 7.27
C ALA A 108 2.84 -5.72 7.35
N LEU A 109 2.80 -6.52 6.28
CA LEU A 109 2.11 -7.82 6.26
C LEU A 109 2.74 -8.80 7.24
N ALA A 110 4.07 -8.92 7.23
CA ALA A 110 4.80 -9.80 8.15
C ALA A 110 4.59 -9.40 9.62
N LEU A 111 4.59 -8.10 9.92
CA LEU A 111 4.25 -7.60 11.27
C LEU A 111 2.82 -7.94 11.66
N ALA A 112 1.86 -7.70 10.77
CA ALA A 112 0.44 -7.93 11.06
C ALA A 112 0.11 -9.43 11.25
N ASP A 113 0.85 -10.31 10.57
CA ASP A 113 0.73 -11.76 10.65
C ASP A 113 1.51 -12.36 11.85
N GLY A 114 2.35 -11.57 12.50
CA GLY A 114 3.19 -12.02 13.61
C GLY A 114 4.38 -12.86 13.18
N THR A 115 4.75 -12.85 11.89
CA THR A 115 5.89 -13.61 11.36
C THR A 115 7.19 -12.80 11.37
N ALA A 116 7.12 -11.47 11.51
CA ALA A 116 8.30 -10.63 11.62
C ALA A 116 8.94 -10.81 13.00
N VAL A 117 10.21 -11.16 13.00
CA VAL A 117 11.05 -11.12 14.20
C VAL A 117 11.69 -9.72 14.26
N ILE A 118 11.31 -8.93 15.25
CA ILE A 118 11.94 -7.63 15.50
C ILE A 118 13.18 -7.91 16.36
N PRO A 119 14.40 -7.64 15.87
CA PRO A 119 15.59 -7.82 16.70
C PRO A 119 15.50 -6.90 17.93
N ALA A 120 15.77 -7.43 19.10
CA ALA A 120 15.99 -6.60 20.28
C ALA A 120 17.27 -5.77 20.06
N PHE A 121 17.15 -4.45 20.13
CA PHE A 121 18.29 -3.52 20.10
C PHE A 121 18.86 -3.32 21.47
#